data_af0384435aa67e4907dc883fe0aae6ee
#
_entry.id   af0384435aa67e4907dc883fe0aae6ee
#
_cell.length_a   1.000
_cell.length_b   1.000
_cell.length_c   1.000
_cell.angle_alpha   90.00
_cell.angle_beta   90.00
_cell.angle_gamma   90.00
#
_symmetry.space_group_name_H-M   'P 1'
#
loop_
_entity.id
_entity.type
_entity.pdbx_description
1 polymer ?
#
loop_
_entity_poly.entity_id
_entity_poly.type
_entity_poly.pdbx_seq_one_letter_code
_entity_poly.pdbx_strand_id
1 'polypeptide(L)'
;MKALNNFINASLLITAFEALSIGKSFGLNSETMLQSMIAATTSRNSPISKKVQPYLADSNYTTGMALSLLAKDVRIVAEMADALDNFAPIAEQCSALWTDAEKRFGGIQDQIDVARLWFENT
;
A
#
# COMPACT_ATOMS: atom_id res chain seq x y z
N MET A 1 -7.31 7.31 -16.33
CA MET A 1 -6.97 8.24 -15.23
C MET A 1 -7.17 7.61 -13.87
N LYS A 2 -8.24 6.85 -13.69
CA LYS A 2 -8.50 6.16 -12.42
C LYS A 2 -7.35 5.21 -12.02
N ALA A 3 -6.82 4.46 -12.97
CA ALA A 3 -5.73 3.53 -12.68
C ALA A 3 -4.46 4.26 -12.23
N LEU A 4 -4.16 5.42 -12.81
CA LEU A 4 -3.00 6.21 -12.40
C LEU A 4 -3.16 6.74 -10.96
N ASN A 5 -4.37 7.20 -10.61
CA ASN A 5 -4.63 7.65 -9.24
C ASN A 5 -4.54 6.48 -8.25
N ASN A 6 -5.06 5.33 -8.62
CA ASN A 6 -4.98 4.15 -7.77
C ASN A 6 -3.54 3.64 -7.63
N PHE A 7 -2.72 3.81 -8.67
CA PHE A 7 -1.29 3.51 -8.57
C PHE A 7 -0.62 4.39 -7.52
N ILE A 8 -0.92 5.68 -7.48
CA ILE A 8 -0.37 6.58 -6.47
C ILE A 8 -0.79 6.11 -5.07
N ASN A 9 -2.09 5.83 -4.89
CA ASN A 9 -2.60 5.38 -3.59
C ASN A 9 -2.00 4.04 -3.18
N ALA A 10 -1.88 3.11 -4.11
CA ALA A 10 -1.30 1.80 -3.85
C ALA A 10 0.17 1.91 -3.46
N SER A 11 0.91 2.80 -4.12
CA SER A 11 2.32 3.04 -3.80
C SER A 11 2.49 3.65 -2.42
N LEU A 12 1.61 4.58 -2.05
CA LEU A 12 1.64 5.20 -0.72
C LEU A 12 1.39 4.17 0.37
N LEU A 13 0.44 3.27 0.17
CA LEU A 13 0.13 2.23 1.15
C LEU A 13 1.32 1.32 1.41
N ILE A 14 1.91 0.77 0.36
CA ILE A 14 3.02 -0.16 0.55
C ILE A 14 4.26 0.53 1.10
N THR A 15 4.50 1.77 0.69
CA THR A 15 5.62 2.55 1.22
C THR A 15 5.43 2.84 2.71
N ALA A 16 4.22 3.19 3.12
CA ALA A 16 3.92 3.46 4.52
C ALA A 16 4.10 2.21 5.38
N PHE A 17 3.60 1.07 4.93
CA PHE A 17 3.75 -0.18 5.69
C PHE A 17 5.21 -0.61 5.76
N GLU A 18 5.95 -0.46 4.67
CA GLU A 18 7.38 -0.79 4.69
C GLU A 18 8.16 0.12 5.64
N ALA A 19 7.89 1.42 5.62
CA ALA A 19 8.52 2.37 6.54
C ALA A 19 8.23 2.02 8.00
N LEU A 20 6.97 1.66 8.30
CA LEU A 20 6.59 1.26 9.65
C LEU A 20 7.29 -0.04 10.06
N SER A 21 7.40 -0.98 9.14
CA SER A 21 8.09 -2.25 9.38
C SER A 21 9.58 -2.03 9.68
N ILE A 22 10.23 -1.20 8.88
CA ILE A 22 11.64 -0.87 9.08
C ILE A 22 11.83 -0.19 10.45
N GLY A 23 11.00 0.81 10.74
CA GLY A 23 11.09 1.53 12.01
C GLY A 23 10.85 0.62 13.21
N LYS A 24 9.90 -0.30 13.09
CA LYS A 24 9.64 -1.27 14.15
C LYS A 24 10.84 -2.19 14.36
N SER A 25 11.49 -2.64 13.31
CA SER A 25 12.70 -3.45 13.41
C SER A 25 13.85 -2.68 14.07
N PHE A 26 13.86 -1.37 13.89
CA PHE A 26 14.86 -0.49 14.52
C PHE A 26 14.55 -0.20 15.99
N GLY A 27 13.35 -0.58 16.47
CA GLY A 27 12.96 -0.37 17.86
C GLY A 27 12.05 0.83 18.09
N LEU A 28 11.58 1.48 17.02
CA LEU A 28 10.70 2.64 17.15
C LEU A 28 9.26 2.20 17.42
N ASN A 29 8.51 3.04 18.13
CA ASN A 29 7.10 2.82 18.40
C ASN A 29 6.27 3.15 17.14
N SER A 30 5.46 2.19 16.70
CA SER A 30 4.67 2.35 15.48
C SER A 30 3.71 3.52 15.53
N GLU A 31 3.05 3.73 16.66
CA GLU A 31 2.10 4.83 16.80
C GLU A 31 2.79 6.19 16.72
N THR A 32 3.94 6.33 17.37
CA THR A 32 4.73 7.56 17.31
C THR A 32 5.20 7.83 15.88
N MET A 33 5.68 6.79 15.19
CA MET A 33 6.08 6.92 13.80
C MET A 33 4.92 7.37 12.92
N LEU A 34 3.75 6.77 13.13
CA LEU A 34 2.55 7.08 12.35
C LEU A 34 2.16 8.54 12.52
N GLN A 35 2.16 9.04 13.76
CA GLN A 35 1.84 10.44 14.04
C GLN A 35 2.83 11.37 13.34
N SER A 36 4.11 11.03 13.37
CA SER A 36 5.14 11.79 12.71
C SER A 36 4.95 11.80 11.19
N MET A 37 4.61 10.65 10.62
CA MET A 37 4.37 10.53 9.18
C MET A 37 3.17 11.39 8.74
N ILE A 38 2.09 11.35 9.51
CA ILE A 38 0.89 12.14 9.20
C ILE A 38 1.21 13.65 9.27
N ALA A 39 1.94 14.07 10.30
CA ALA A 39 2.31 15.46 10.48
C ALA A 39 3.25 15.96 9.37
N ALA A 40 4.19 15.11 8.94
CA ALA A 40 5.19 15.49 7.94
C ALA A 40 4.65 15.53 6.51
N THR A 41 3.65 14.72 6.20
CA THR A 41 3.15 14.59 4.83
C THR A 41 2.15 15.67 4.43
N THR A 42 1.83 16.60 5.31
CA THR A 42 0.94 17.72 5.05
C THR A 42 -0.47 17.34 4.56
N SER A 43 -0.77 16.09 4.37
CA SER A 43 -2.03 15.65 3.81
C SER A 43 -2.86 14.91 4.86
N ARG A 44 -3.85 15.62 5.40
CA ARG A 44 -4.83 15.01 6.32
C ARG A 44 -5.72 14.00 5.60
N ASN A 45 -5.72 14.04 4.27
CA ASN A 45 -6.55 13.18 3.43
C ASN A 45 -5.74 12.12 2.70
N SER A 46 -4.50 11.88 3.14
CA SER A 46 -3.66 10.85 2.51
C SER A 46 -4.12 9.45 2.89
N PRO A 47 -3.75 8.43 2.12
CA PRO A 47 -4.00 7.05 2.52
C PRO A 47 -3.41 6.70 3.89
N ILE A 48 -2.35 7.40 4.30
CA ILE A 48 -1.74 7.16 5.62
C ILE A 48 -2.74 7.47 6.73
N SER A 49 -3.38 8.64 6.70
CA SER A 49 -4.35 9.01 7.72
C SER A 49 -5.68 8.29 7.56
N LYS A 50 -6.11 8.04 6.33
CA LYS A 50 -7.43 7.46 6.06
C LYS A 50 -7.48 5.94 6.15
N LYS A 51 -6.37 5.26 5.87
CA LYS A 51 -6.33 3.80 5.77
C LYS A 51 -5.35 3.17 6.75
N VAL A 52 -4.12 3.67 6.80
CA VAL A 52 -3.08 3.07 7.65
C VAL A 52 -3.39 3.30 9.12
N GLN A 53 -3.76 4.52 9.50
CA GLN A 53 -4.06 4.84 10.89
C GLN A 53 -5.24 4.00 11.43
N PRO A 54 -6.39 3.91 10.75
CA PRO A 54 -7.48 3.06 11.22
C PRO A 54 -7.09 1.58 11.32
N TYR A 55 -6.30 1.09 10.38
CA TYR A 55 -5.88 -0.31 10.38
C TYR A 55 -4.98 -0.63 11.56
N LEU A 56 -4.06 0.29 11.91
CA LEU A 56 -3.19 0.08 13.07
C LEU A 56 -3.98 0.13 14.38
N ALA A 57 -5.06 0.91 14.42
CA ALA A 57 -5.93 0.97 15.59
C ALA A 57 -6.80 -0.29 15.72
N ASP A 58 -7.21 -0.87 14.60
CA ASP A 58 -8.08 -2.05 14.56
C ASP A 58 -7.72 -2.90 13.34
N SER A 59 -7.11 -4.05 13.58
CA SER A 59 -6.67 -4.94 12.50
C SER A 59 -7.82 -5.54 11.69
N ASN A 60 -9.06 -5.41 12.18
CA ASN A 60 -10.25 -5.83 11.44
C ASN A 60 -10.82 -4.73 10.54
N TYR A 61 -10.19 -3.57 10.54
CA TYR A 61 -10.62 -2.46 9.70
C TYR A 61 -10.56 -2.84 8.23
N THR A 62 -11.57 -2.43 7.46
CA THR A 62 -11.58 -2.59 6.00
C THR A 62 -11.90 -1.26 5.34
N THR A 63 -11.33 -1.06 4.16
CA THR A 63 -11.57 0.16 3.38
C THR A 63 -12.79 0.05 2.48
N GLY A 64 -13.25 -1.19 2.24
CA GLY A 64 -14.37 -1.44 1.34
C GLY A 64 -13.96 -1.67 -0.11
N MET A 65 -12.67 -1.63 -0.43
CA MET A 65 -12.17 -1.90 -1.79
C MET A 65 -11.38 -3.19 -1.81
N ALA A 66 -11.69 -4.08 -2.75
CA ALA A 66 -11.02 -5.38 -2.86
C ALA A 66 -9.56 -5.21 -3.29
N LEU A 67 -8.70 -6.04 -2.75
CA LEU A 67 -7.29 -6.07 -3.07
C LEU A 67 -7.06 -6.31 -4.58
N SER A 68 -7.86 -7.18 -5.19
CA SER A 68 -7.75 -7.48 -6.62
C SER A 68 -7.97 -6.25 -7.50
N LEU A 69 -8.79 -5.29 -7.06
CA LEU A 69 -9.02 -4.08 -7.84
C LEU A 69 -7.77 -3.21 -7.90
N LEU A 70 -7.09 -3.04 -6.77
CA LEU A 70 -5.83 -2.31 -6.72
C LEU A 70 -4.74 -3.03 -7.51
N ALA A 71 -4.61 -4.35 -7.32
CA ALA A 71 -3.63 -5.15 -8.03
C ALA A 71 -3.82 -5.04 -9.55
N LYS A 72 -5.07 -5.09 -10.00
CA LYS A 72 -5.41 -4.95 -11.41
C LYS A 72 -5.00 -3.59 -11.95
N ASP A 73 -5.37 -2.52 -11.24
CA ASP A 73 -5.06 -1.16 -11.69
C ASP A 73 -3.57 -0.91 -11.76
N VAL A 74 -2.82 -1.39 -10.78
CA VAL A 74 -1.37 -1.24 -10.76
C VAL A 74 -0.73 -2.01 -11.92
N ARG A 75 -1.23 -3.21 -12.22
CA ARG A 75 -0.75 -3.97 -13.38
C ARG A 75 -1.02 -3.23 -14.69
N ILE A 76 -2.19 -2.61 -14.81
CA ILE A 76 -2.53 -1.80 -16.00
C ILE A 76 -1.52 -0.67 -16.19
N VAL A 77 -1.17 0.03 -15.11
CA VAL A 77 -0.20 1.12 -15.18
C VAL A 77 1.19 0.61 -15.58
N ALA A 78 1.62 -0.51 -15.01
CA ALA A 78 2.91 -1.10 -15.33
C ALA A 78 2.97 -1.54 -16.81
N GLU A 79 1.90 -2.16 -17.29
CA GLU A 79 1.80 -2.59 -18.69
C GLU A 79 1.77 -1.41 -19.65
N MET A 80 1.08 -0.33 -19.26
CA MET A 80 1.01 0.90 -20.03
C MET A 80 2.38 1.53 -20.18
N ALA A 81 3.13 1.60 -19.07
CA ALA A 81 4.49 2.13 -19.10
C ALA A 81 5.40 1.29 -19.99
N ASP A 82 5.28 -0.03 -19.89
CA ASP A 82 6.07 -0.95 -20.70
C ASP A 82 5.76 -0.77 -22.20
N ALA A 83 4.47 -0.69 -22.55
CA ALA A 83 4.05 -0.49 -23.94
C ALA A 83 4.52 0.83 -24.51
N LEU A 84 4.66 1.86 -23.67
CA LEU A 84 5.13 3.18 -24.09
C LEU A 84 6.64 3.34 -23.96
N ASP A 85 7.33 2.29 -23.56
CA ASP A 85 8.78 2.31 -23.32
C ASP A 85 9.15 3.40 -22.32
N ASN A 86 8.30 3.59 -21.33
CA ASN A 86 8.47 4.63 -20.32
C ASN A 86 9.20 4.08 -19.10
N PHE A 87 10.22 4.79 -18.64
CA PHE A 87 10.95 4.40 -17.43
C PHE A 87 10.00 4.47 -16.23
N ALA A 88 9.72 3.32 -15.59
CA ALA A 88 8.74 3.25 -14.51
C ALA A 88 9.08 2.16 -13.50
N PRO A 89 10.23 2.27 -12.81
CA PRO A 89 10.64 1.24 -11.86
C PRO A 89 9.70 1.13 -10.66
N ILE A 90 9.07 2.22 -10.24
CA ILE A 90 8.14 2.19 -9.12
C ILE A 90 6.86 1.45 -9.50
N ALA A 91 6.35 1.67 -10.70
CA ALA A 91 5.16 0.94 -11.17
C ALA A 91 5.45 -0.55 -11.27
N GLU A 92 6.64 -0.92 -11.73
CA GLU A 92 7.06 -2.31 -11.84
C GLU A 92 7.11 -3.00 -10.47
N GLN A 93 7.77 -2.36 -9.50
CA GLN A 93 7.89 -2.90 -8.15
C GLN A 93 6.52 -2.95 -7.45
N CYS A 94 5.74 -1.90 -7.60
CA CYS A 94 4.41 -1.83 -7.01
C CYS A 94 3.52 -2.95 -7.56
N SER A 95 3.55 -3.16 -8.87
CA SER A 95 2.77 -4.22 -9.51
C SER A 95 3.17 -5.61 -8.97
N ALA A 96 4.47 -5.85 -8.83
CA ALA A 96 4.96 -7.13 -8.32
C ALA A 96 4.48 -7.39 -6.89
N LEU A 97 4.53 -6.37 -6.04
CA LEU A 97 4.13 -6.51 -4.63
C LEU A 97 2.63 -6.73 -4.50
N TRP A 98 1.81 -5.97 -5.22
CA TRP A 98 0.36 -6.13 -5.16
C TRP A 98 -0.09 -7.47 -5.77
N THR A 99 0.58 -7.93 -6.82
CA THR A 99 0.30 -9.25 -7.40
C THR A 99 0.66 -10.36 -6.42
N ASP A 100 1.79 -10.22 -5.71
CA ASP A 100 2.19 -11.19 -4.70
C ASP A 100 1.17 -11.22 -3.55
N ALA A 101 0.70 -10.06 -3.10
CA ALA A 101 -0.33 -9.99 -2.06
C ALA A 101 -1.61 -10.68 -2.52
N GLU A 102 -2.01 -10.46 -3.76
CA GLU A 102 -3.21 -11.08 -4.32
C GLU A 102 -3.09 -12.60 -4.30
N LYS A 103 -1.95 -13.14 -4.68
CA LYS A 103 -1.70 -14.58 -4.69
C LYS A 103 -1.67 -15.18 -3.30
N ARG A 104 -1.09 -14.45 -2.34
CA ARG A 104 -0.89 -14.98 -0.99
C ARG A 104 -2.12 -14.86 -0.12
N PHE A 105 -2.89 -13.79 -0.26
CA PHE A 105 -4.01 -13.51 0.65
C PHE A 105 -5.38 -13.65 0.00
N GLY A 106 -5.44 -13.63 -1.33
CA GLY A 106 -6.69 -13.73 -2.07
C GLY A 106 -7.21 -12.36 -2.49
N GLY A 107 -7.67 -12.29 -3.75
CA GLY A 107 -8.11 -11.03 -4.34
C GLY A 107 -9.38 -10.46 -3.76
N ILE A 108 -10.21 -11.27 -3.09
CA ILE A 108 -11.45 -10.81 -2.48
C ILE A 108 -11.22 -10.12 -1.13
N GLN A 109 -10.01 -10.27 -0.56
CA GLN A 109 -9.67 -9.58 0.67
C GLN A 109 -9.64 -8.08 0.43
N ASP A 110 -9.71 -7.30 1.51
CA ASP A 110 -9.65 -5.84 1.39
C ASP A 110 -8.24 -5.40 0.98
N GLN A 111 -8.15 -4.27 0.29
CA GLN A 111 -6.86 -3.70 -0.13
C GLN A 111 -5.89 -3.53 1.03
N ILE A 112 -6.41 -3.23 2.23
CA ILE A 112 -5.57 -2.99 3.40
C ILE A 112 -4.78 -4.25 3.81
N ASP A 113 -5.21 -5.42 3.38
CA ASP A 113 -4.52 -6.66 3.68
C ASP A 113 -3.15 -6.76 3.00
N VAL A 114 -2.82 -5.84 2.09
CA VAL A 114 -1.45 -5.74 1.56
C VAL A 114 -0.44 -5.55 2.69
N ALA A 115 -0.86 -4.97 3.81
CA ALA A 115 -0.01 -4.80 4.99
C ALA A 115 0.55 -6.11 5.50
N ARG A 116 -0.14 -7.22 5.25
CA ARG A 116 0.28 -8.55 5.73
C ARG A 116 1.59 -9.00 5.09
N LEU A 117 2.00 -8.42 3.96
CA LEU A 117 3.32 -8.69 3.39
C LEU A 117 4.44 -8.34 4.37
N TRP A 118 4.23 -7.35 5.22
CA TRP A 118 5.23 -6.87 6.17
C TRP A 118 4.98 -7.30 7.61
N PHE A 119 3.73 -7.55 7.98
CA PHE A 119 3.36 -7.75 9.38
C PHE A 119 2.83 -9.13 9.71
N GLU A 120 2.68 -10.01 8.74
CA GLU A 120 2.24 -11.37 9.00
C GLU A 120 3.44 -12.29 9.14
N ASN A 121 3.52 -12.95 10.30
CA ASN A 121 4.53 -13.97 10.52
C ASN A 121 4.00 -15.30 9.99
N THR A 122 4.55 -15.76 8.92
CA THR A 122 4.20 -17.07 8.36
C THR A 122 5.23 -18.10 8.74
#